data_4f5b0e3669c6514523949731a6fcee7d
#
_entry.id   4f5b0e3669c6514523949731a6fcee7d
#
_cell.length_a   1.000
_cell.length_b   1.000
_cell.length_c   1.000
_cell.angle_alpha   90.00
_cell.angle_beta   90.00
_cell.angle_gamma   90.00
#
_symmetry.space_group_name_H-M   'P 1'
#
loop_
_entity.id
_entity.type
_entity.pdbx_description
1 polymer ?
#
loop_
_entity_poly.entity_id
_entity_poly.type
_entity_poly.pdbx_seq_one_letter_code
_entity_poly.pdbx_strand_id
1 'polypeptide(L)'
;MKLKSLALAASACSLLVALPAQAQTEIQWWHSMSGQLGEWVNGLAKGFNDSQKDYKVVPVFKGTYPESFAAAIAAFRAGNAPHILQVFEVGTASMMASKGAIIPVTEVMKTGGVKFDPSVYVPAVAGYYTAPNGQMLSLPFNSSTTVFHYNKDAFKAAGLDPDKPPTTWPEVARAAASLKIAGHKCPFTTSWQSWTQLESFSAWHNVEFATKNNGFNGLDTRLAVDTPLHVRHIQNLANMAQQGLFVYKGRNNSADATFVSGECAMTTGSSALYGAVKRNSKFTGGISTLPY
;
A
#
# COMPACT_ATOMS: atom_id res chain seq x y z
N MET A 1 -27.86 -90.73 -15.21
CA MET A 1 -27.95 -89.84 -14.05
C MET A 1 -26.70 -88.96 -14.03
N LYS A 2 -26.85 -87.69 -14.33
CA LYS A 2 -25.72 -86.72 -14.35
C LYS A 2 -25.97 -85.69 -13.26
N LEU A 3 -25.11 -85.65 -12.25
CA LEU A 3 -25.09 -84.58 -11.25
C LEU A 3 -24.51 -83.33 -11.88
N LYS A 4 -25.23 -82.18 -11.80
CA LYS A 4 -24.74 -80.90 -12.13
C LYS A 4 -24.22 -80.19 -10.86
N SER A 5 -22.92 -79.92 -10.85
CA SER A 5 -22.25 -79.15 -9.79
C SER A 5 -22.62 -77.62 -9.96
N LEU A 6 -23.22 -77.01 -8.93
CA LEU A 6 -23.39 -75.61 -8.81
C LEU A 6 -22.12 -75.01 -8.23
N ALA A 7 -21.42 -74.18 -8.98
CA ALA A 7 -20.36 -73.33 -8.51
C ALA A 7 -20.95 -72.01 -8.00
N LEU A 8 -20.85 -71.74 -6.69
CA LEU A 8 -21.20 -70.46 -6.07
C LEU A 8 -20.02 -69.50 -6.24
N ALA A 9 -20.19 -68.52 -7.12
CA ALA A 9 -19.23 -67.41 -7.21
C ALA A 9 -19.54 -66.38 -6.12
N ALA A 10 -18.68 -66.33 -5.07
CA ALA A 10 -18.73 -65.31 -4.05
C ALA A 10 -18.14 -64.04 -4.62
N SER A 11 -18.99 -63.05 -4.97
CA SER A 11 -18.60 -61.70 -5.40
C SER A 11 -18.30 -60.89 -4.14
N ALA A 12 -16.99 -60.75 -3.82
CA ALA A 12 -16.54 -59.84 -2.76
C ALA A 12 -16.71 -58.39 -3.24
N CYS A 13 -17.80 -57.76 -2.85
CA CYS A 13 -18.02 -56.33 -3.03
C CYS A 13 -17.10 -55.58 -2.04
N SER A 14 -15.93 -55.15 -2.50
CA SER A 14 -15.06 -54.25 -1.75
C SER A 14 -15.76 -52.86 -1.67
N LEU A 15 -16.41 -52.57 -0.56
CA LEU A 15 -16.85 -51.25 -0.20
C LEU A 15 -15.60 -50.38 0.00
N LEU A 16 -15.20 -49.66 -1.05
CA LEU A 16 -14.31 -48.51 -0.95
C LEU A 16 -15.07 -47.47 -0.12
N VAL A 17 -14.80 -47.39 1.16
CA VAL A 17 -15.18 -46.27 2.02
C VAL A 17 -14.43 -45.07 1.47
N ALA A 18 -15.07 -44.28 0.60
CA ALA A 18 -14.60 -42.97 0.21
C ALA A 18 -14.62 -42.10 1.48
N LEU A 19 -13.47 -41.97 2.14
CA LEU A 19 -13.31 -40.93 3.18
C LEU A 19 -13.68 -39.62 2.51
N PRO A 20 -14.58 -38.82 3.11
CA PRO A 20 -14.87 -37.48 2.57
C PRO A 20 -13.54 -36.74 2.53
N ALA A 21 -13.09 -36.40 1.33
CA ALA A 21 -12.00 -35.45 1.18
C ALA A 21 -12.47 -34.15 1.84
N GLN A 22 -11.95 -33.87 3.02
CA GLN A 22 -12.31 -32.66 3.75
C GLN A 22 -11.79 -31.50 2.88
N ALA A 23 -12.70 -30.81 2.21
CA ALA A 23 -12.36 -29.66 1.39
C ALA A 23 -11.70 -28.61 2.29
N GLN A 24 -10.54 -28.11 1.87
CA GLN A 24 -9.86 -27.04 2.59
C GLN A 24 -10.82 -25.85 2.76
N THR A 25 -10.83 -25.25 3.94
CA THR A 25 -11.59 -24.02 4.18
C THR A 25 -10.92 -22.86 3.44
N GLU A 26 -11.62 -22.24 2.50
CA GLU A 26 -11.09 -21.15 1.72
C GLU A 26 -11.13 -19.83 2.50
N ILE A 27 -10.02 -19.12 2.54
CA ILE A 27 -9.84 -17.81 3.17
C ILE A 27 -9.56 -16.79 2.09
N GLN A 28 -10.52 -15.97 1.74
CA GLN A 28 -10.34 -14.88 0.77
C GLN A 28 -9.55 -13.73 1.39
N TRP A 29 -8.48 -13.32 0.72
CA TRP A 29 -7.66 -12.18 1.09
C TRP A 29 -7.70 -11.13 -0.01
N TRP A 30 -8.46 -10.05 0.20
CA TRP A 30 -8.57 -8.95 -0.75
C TRP A 30 -7.45 -7.94 -0.53
N HIS A 31 -6.78 -7.57 -1.64
CA HIS A 31 -5.62 -6.67 -1.62
C HIS A 31 -5.56 -5.77 -2.84
N SER A 32 -4.72 -4.72 -2.77
CA SER A 32 -4.46 -3.74 -3.84
C SER A 32 -3.01 -3.77 -4.33
N MET A 33 -2.28 -4.82 -4.02
CA MET A 33 -0.89 -4.98 -4.45
C MET A 33 -0.83 -5.42 -5.90
N SER A 34 -0.24 -4.61 -6.78
CA SER A 34 -0.04 -4.89 -8.20
C SER A 34 1.43 -5.15 -8.53
N GLY A 35 1.68 -5.67 -9.73
CA GLY A 35 3.04 -5.96 -10.21
C GLY A 35 3.78 -6.85 -9.21
N GLN A 36 5.02 -6.48 -8.88
CA GLN A 36 5.89 -7.27 -8.00
C GLN A 36 5.36 -7.42 -6.57
N LEU A 37 4.67 -6.41 -6.04
CA LEU A 37 4.03 -6.54 -4.73
C LEU A 37 2.87 -7.55 -4.78
N GLY A 38 2.17 -7.67 -5.91
CA GLY A 38 1.18 -8.71 -6.14
C GLY A 38 1.80 -10.10 -6.21
N GLU A 39 2.95 -10.25 -6.88
CA GLU A 39 3.72 -11.50 -6.90
C GLU A 39 4.17 -11.91 -5.49
N TRP A 40 4.62 -10.95 -4.69
CA TRP A 40 4.97 -11.17 -3.29
C TRP A 40 3.77 -11.65 -2.46
N VAL A 41 2.59 -11.03 -2.61
CA VAL A 41 1.35 -11.48 -1.96
C VAL A 41 1.00 -12.91 -2.33
N ASN A 42 1.08 -13.25 -3.62
CA ASN A 42 0.85 -14.61 -4.10
C ASN A 42 1.87 -15.60 -3.51
N GLY A 43 3.14 -15.19 -3.38
CA GLY A 43 4.20 -15.97 -2.74
C GLY A 43 3.92 -16.26 -1.26
N LEU A 44 3.43 -15.26 -0.51
CA LEU A 44 3.03 -15.43 0.89
C LEU A 44 1.87 -16.42 1.03
N ALA A 45 0.82 -16.25 0.22
CA ALA A 45 -0.33 -17.16 0.21
C ALA A 45 0.09 -18.58 -0.16
N LYS A 46 0.95 -18.73 -1.18
CA LYS A 46 1.50 -20.05 -1.57
C LYS A 46 2.29 -20.68 -0.42
N GLY A 47 3.19 -19.95 0.22
CA GLY A 47 3.98 -20.46 1.34
C GLY A 47 3.12 -20.96 2.48
N PHE A 48 2.06 -20.21 2.84
CA PHE A 48 1.10 -20.66 3.84
C PHE A 48 0.33 -21.92 3.39
N ASN A 49 -0.19 -21.93 2.17
CA ASN A 49 -0.96 -23.05 1.63
C ASN A 49 -0.12 -24.33 1.52
N ASP A 50 1.16 -24.22 1.24
CA ASP A 50 2.09 -25.37 1.17
C ASP A 50 2.41 -25.94 2.56
N SER A 51 2.32 -25.11 3.62
CA SER A 51 2.72 -25.48 4.98
C SER A 51 1.68 -26.31 5.74
N GLN A 52 0.42 -26.32 5.31
CA GLN A 52 -0.69 -27.04 5.96
C GLN A 52 -1.77 -27.41 4.93
N LYS A 53 -2.81 -28.19 5.36
CA LYS A 53 -3.85 -28.72 4.47
C LYS A 53 -5.28 -28.35 4.87
N ASP A 54 -5.46 -27.68 5.99
CA ASP A 54 -6.79 -27.38 6.54
C ASP A 54 -7.41 -26.12 5.91
N TYR A 55 -6.57 -25.14 5.54
CA TYR A 55 -6.99 -23.86 5.01
C TYR A 55 -6.30 -23.56 3.69
N LYS A 56 -7.00 -22.79 2.83
CA LYS A 56 -6.46 -22.28 1.57
C LYS A 56 -6.65 -20.77 1.49
N VAL A 57 -5.58 -20.01 1.65
CA VAL A 57 -5.61 -18.57 1.41
C VAL A 57 -5.63 -18.30 -0.09
N VAL A 58 -6.65 -17.55 -0.53
CA VAL A 58 -6.84 -17.13 -1.91
C VAL A 58 -6.70 -15.60 -1.99
N PRO A 59 -5.54 -15.09 -2.45
CA PRO A 59 -5.38 -13.65 -2.67
C PRO A 59 -6.21 -13.21 -3.87
N VAL A 60 -6.93 -12.10 -3.69
CA VAL A 60 -7.80 -11.53 -4.74
C VAL A 60 -7.44 -10.05 -4.92
N PHE A 61 -6.83 -9.72 -6.04
CA PHE A 61 -6.55 -8.33 -6.40
C PHE A 61 -7.87 -7.59 -6.71
N LYS A 62 -8.11 -6.47 -6.04
CA LYS A 62 -9.34 -5.67 -6.13
C LYS A 62 -9.11 -4.27 -6.72
N GLY A 63 -8.08 -4.11 -7.53
CA GLY A 63 -7.75 -2.82 -8.12
C GLY A 63 -6.97 -1.90 -7.19
N THR A 64 -7.13 -0.60 -7.37
CA THR A 64 -6.51 0.42 -6.50
C THR A 64 -7.08 0.39 -5.08
N TYR A 65 -6.40 1.01 -4.14
CA TYR A 65 -6.90 1.08 -2.75
C TYR A 65 -8.32 1.64 -2.62
N PRO A 66 -8.69 2.76 -3.29
CA PRO A 66 -10.07 3.25 -3.24
C PRO A 66 -11.08 2.26 -3.82
N GLU A 67 -10.75 1.58 -4.92
CA GLU A 67 -11.63 0.57 -5.54
C GLU A 67 -11.82 -0.65 -4.63
N SER A 68 -10.74 -1.17 -4.07
CA SER A 68 -10.77 -2.28 -3.11
C SER A 68 -11.59 -1.94 -1.87
N PHE A 69 -11.42 -0.73 -1.33
CA PHE A 69 -12.14 -0.28 -0.16
C PHE A 69 -13.65 -0.11 -0.43
N ALA A 70 -14.00 0.50 -1.56
CA ALA A 70 -15.40 0.62 -1.98
C ALA A 70 -16.06 -0.74 -2.21
N ALA A 71 -15.34 -1.67 -2.86
CA ALA A 71 -15.80 -3.05 -3.07
C ALA A 71 -16.02 -3.79 -1.74
N ALA A 72 -15.12 -3.59 -0.76
CA ALA A 72 -15.25 -4.20 0.55
C ALA A 72 -16.48 -3.69 1.33
N ILE A 73 -16.76 -2.38 1.27
CA ILE A 73 -17.96 -1.79 1.87
C ILE A 73 -19.23 -2.38 1.24
N ALA A 74 -19.28 -2.49 -0.08
CA ALA A 74 -20.40 -3.08 -0.80
C ALA A 74 -20.60 -4.56 -0.43
N ALA A 75 -19.51 -5.34 -0.39
CA ALA A 75 -19.54 -6.75 -0.03
C ALA A 75 -19.97 -6.96 1.43
N PHE A 76 -19.51 -6.14 2.36
CA PHE A 76 -19.95 -6.18 3.76
C PHE A 76 -21.46 -5.96 3.88
N ARG A 77 -22.00 -4.95 3.21
CA ARG A 77 -23.44 -4.67 3.18
C ARG A 77 -24.27 -5.80 2.56
N ALA A 78 -23.68 -6.53 1.62
CA ALA A 78 -24.30 -7.68 0.96
C ALA A 78 -24.12 -9.02 1.72
N GLY A 79 -23.42 -9.02 2.86
CA GLY A 79 -23.14 -10.23 3.62
C GLY A 79 -22.05 -11.13 3.00
N ASN A 80 -21.25 -10.62 2.08
CA ASN A 80 -20.20 -11.34 1.33
C ASN A 80 -18.81 -10.71 1.52
N ALA A 81 -18.52 -10.19 2.73
CA ALA A 81 -17.23 -9.60 3.03
C ALA A 81 -16.09 -10.63 2.92
N PRO A 82 -14.87 -10.21 2.51
CA PRO A 82 -13.71 -11.09 2.55
C PRO A 82 -13.33 -11.45 3.99
N HIS A 83 -12.56 -12.52 4.15
CA HIS A 83 -12.04 -12.93 5.47
C HIS A 83 -10.89 -12.03 5.91
N ILE A 84 -10.04 -11.61 4.96
CA ILE A 84 -8.92 -10.68 5.18
C ILE A 84 -9.03 -9.55 4.16
N LEU A 85 -8.92 -8.31 4.63
CA LEU A 85 -8.92 -7.12 3.80
C LEU A 85 -7.68 -6.28 4.08
N GLN A 86 -6.92 -5.97 3.04
CA GLN A 86 -5.91 -4.93 3.10
C GLN A 86 -6.58 -3.56 2.99
N VAL A 87 -6.32 -2.70 3.97
CA VAL A 87 -6.80 -1.32 3.99
C VAL A 87 -5.61 -0.37 3.99
N PHE A 88 -5.66 0.66 3.14
CA PHE A 88 -4.64 1.70 3.12
C PHE A 88 -4.91 2.74 4.22
N GLU A 89 -3.92 3.58 4.53
CA GLU A 89 -3.96 4.53 5.64
C GLU A 89 -5.16 5.49 5.59
N VAL A 90 -5.55 5.95 4.41
CA VAL A 90 -6.72 6.85 4.23
C VAL A 90 -8.03 6.18 4.68
N GLY A 91 -8.10 4.85 4.59
CA GLY A 91 -9.26 4.07 5.04
C GLY A 91 -9.28 3.79 6.54
N THR A 92 -8.19 4.02 7.26
CA THR A 92 -8.04 3.61 8.67
C THR A 92 -9.10 4.21 9.58
N ALA A 93 -9.33 5.51 9.52
CA ALA A 93 -10.34 6.18 10.36
C ALA A 93 -11.75 5.65 10.10
N SER A 94 -12.09 5.37 8.83
CA SER A 94 -13.38 4.77 8.47
C SER A 94 -13.52 3.36 9.03
N MET A 95 -12.46 2.56 9.02
CA MET A 95 -12.46 1.22 9.61
C MET A 95 -12.55 1.26 11.14
N MET A 96 -11.83 2.17 11.81
CA MET A 96 -11.94 2.39 13.26
C MET A 96 -13.35 2.78 13.69
N ALA A 97 -14.05 3.57 12.88
CA ALA A 97 -15.43 3.99 13.13
C ALA A 97 -16.48 2.92 12.77
N SER A 98 -16.11 1.90 12.01
CA SER A 98 -17.04 0.89 11.47
C SER A 98 -17.32 -0.20 12.50
N LYS A 99 -18.33 0.02 13.33
CA LYS A 99 -18.75 -0.95 14.35
C LYS A 99 -19.24 -2.26 13.71
N GLY A 100 -18.68 -3.38 14.16
CA GLY A 100 -19.07 -4.72 13.71
C GLY A 100 -18.61 -5.12 12.30
N ALA A 101 -17.87 -4.25 11.59
CA ALA A 101 -17.33 -4.57 10.26
C ALA A 101 -16.00 -5.31 10.31
N ILE A 102 -15.28 -5.19 11.41
CA ILE A 102 -14.00 -5.87 11.64
C ILE A 102 -13.98 -6.55 12.99
N ILE A 103 -13.18 -7.59 13.09
CA ILE A 103 -12.79 -8.19 14.37
C ILE A 103 -11.37 -7.68 14.67
N PRO A 104 -11.15 -7.00 15.82
CA PRO A 104 -9.82 -6.56 16.19
C PRO A 104 -8.82 -7.71 16.21
N VAL A 105 -7.63 -7.46 15.66
CA VAL A 105 -6.61 -8.52 15.54
C VAL A 105 -6.22 -9.11 16.89
N THR A 106 -6.22 -8.32 17.95
CA THR A 106 -5.98 -8.79 19.32
C THR A 106 -7.02 -9.81 19.80
N GLU A 107 -8.27 -9.67 19.37
CA GLU A 107 -9.33 -10.64 19.67
C GLU A 107 -9.17 -11.92 18.85
N VAL A 108 -8.85 -11.79 17.56
CA VAL A 108 -8.56 -12.93 16.68
C VAL A 108 -7.42 -13.78 17.26
N MET A 109 -6.31 -13.13 17.64
CA MET A 109 -5.14 -13.82 18.23
C MET A 109 -5.50 -14.49 19.55
N LYS A 110 -6.22 -13.81 20.44
CA LYS A 110 -6.67 -14.36 21.71
C LYS A 110 -7.58 -15.58 21.51
N THR A 111 -8.54 -15.51 20.60
CA THR A 111 -9.45 -16.63 20.29
C THR A 111 -8.69 -17.82 19.69
N GLY A 112 -7.70 -17.56 18.86
CA GLY A 112 -6.83 -18.58 18.28
C GLY A 112 -5.75 -19.12 19.23
N GLY A 113 -5.70 -18.65 20.49
CA GLY A 113 -4.68 -19.06 21.46
C GLY A 113 -3.26 -18.60 21.11
N VAL A 114 -3.12 -17.64 20.20
CA VAL A 114 -1.83 -17.10 19.76
C VAL A 114 -1.40 -15.96 20.68
N LYS A 115 -0.22 -16.07 21.25
CA LYS A 115 0.37 -14.96 22.00
C LYS A 115 0.83 -13.87 21.02
N PHE A 116 0.19 -12.73 21.09
CA PHE A 116 0.51 -11.57 20.26
C PHE A 116 1.33 -10.55 21.03
N ASP A 117 2.45 -10.14 20.47
CA ASP A 117 3.32 -9.11 21.03
C ASP A 117 3.45 -7.96 20.01
N PRO A 118 2.81 -6.81 20.24
CA PRO A 118 2.90 -5.67 19.33
C PRO A 118 4.29 -5.00 19.31
N SER A 119 5.17 -5.29 20.29
CA SER A 119 6.51 -4.71 20.35
C SER A 119 7.45 -5.19 19.24
N VAL A 120 7.09 -6.25 18.52
CA VAL A 120 7.84 -6.71 17.34
C VAL A 120 7.71 -5.76 16.14
N TYR A 121 6.76 -4.84 16.18
CA TYR A 121 6.56 -3.82 15.14
C TYR A 121 7.23 -2.51 15.52
N VAL A 122 7.59 -1.72 14.51
CA VAL A 122 8.03 -0.33 14.71
C VAL A 122 6.94 0.43 15.45
N PRO A 123 7.24 1.11 16.59
CA PRO A 123 6.22 1.73 17.45
C PRO A 123 5.28 2.70 16.72
N ALA A 124 5.83 3.54 15.82
CA ALA A 124 5.02 4.47 15.03
C ALA A 124 4.02 3.75 14.13
N VAL A 125 4.40 2.59 13.57
CA VAL A 125 3.52 1.78 12.72
C VAL A 125 2.47 1.06 13.56
N ALA A 126 2.87 0.44 14.67
CA ALA A 126 1.94 -0.23 15.59
C ALA A 126 0.89 0.76 16.15
N GLY A 127 1.36 1.95 16.56
CA GLY A 127 0.49 3.01 17.10
C GLY A 127 -0.56 3.49 16.11
N TYR A 128 -0.23 3.53 14.84
CA TYR A 128 -1.17 3.95 13.79
C TYR A 128 -2.40 3.02 13.68
N TYR A 129 -2.23 1.72 13.92
CA TYR A 129 -3.31 0.73 13.88
C TYR A 129 -3.95 0.43 15.23
N THR A 130 -3.63 1.23 16.25
CA THR A 130 -4.12 1.07 17.61
C THR A 130 -5.16 2.14 17.93
N ALA A 131 -6.33 1.70 18.40
CA ALA A 131 -7.40 2.61 18.84
C ALA A 131 -6.98 3.35 20.12
N PRO A 132 -7.63 4.48 20.48
CA PRO A 132 -7.31 5.25 21.68
C PRO A 132 -7.41 4.46 23.01
N ASN A 133 -8.18 3.37 23.03
CA ASN A 133 -8.28 2.46 24.19
C ASN A 133 -7.10 1.45 24.29
N GLY A 134 -6.11 1.56 23.42
CA GLY A 134 -4.94 0.66 23.39
C GLY A 134 -5.15 -0.65 22.61
N GLN A 135 -6.33 -0.88 22.02
CA GLN A 135 -6.63 -2.07 21.27
C GLN A 135 -6.09 -1.97 19.84
N MET A 136 -5.17 -2.86 19.44
CA MET A 136 -4.72 -2.96 18.06
C MET A 136 -5.83 -3.61 17.21
N LEU A 137 -6.29 -2.90 16.18
CA LEU A 137 -7.40 -3.28 15.34
C LEU A 137 -6.97 -4.13 14.14
N SER A 138 -5.78 -3.89 13.62
CA SER A 138 -5.25 -4.58 12.44
C SER A 138 -3.75 -4.84 12.57
N LEU A 139 -3.24 -5.82 11.84
CA LEU A 139 -1.80 -6.06 11.72
C LEU A 139 -1.19 -5.12 10.68
N PRO A 140 -0.02 -4.52 10.96
CA PRO A 140 0.80 -3.91 9.94
C PRO A 140 1.17 -4.95 8.88
N PHE A 141 0.92 -4.65 7.60
CA PHE A 141 1.27 -5.56 6.51
C PHE A 141 2.47 -5.02 5.72
N ASN A 142 2.35 -3.82 5.21
CA ASN A 142 3.44 -3.08 4.58
C ASN A 142 3.26 -1.59 4.91
N SER A 143 4.37 -0.89 5.01
CA SER A 143 4.35 0.54 5.31
C SER A 143 5.35 1.26 4.41
N SER A 144 4.90 2.33 3.79
CA SER A 144 5.74 3.22 2.99
C SER A 144 6.01 4.49 3.75
N THR A 145 7.10 5.17 3.40
CA THR A 145 7.31 6.58 3.72
C THR A 145 7.41 7.38 2.44
N THR A 146 7.14 8.66 2.49
CA THR A 146 7.38 9.55 1.37
C THR A 146 8.85 9.83 1.23
N VAL A 147 9.33 9.80 -0.01
CA VAL A 147 10.71 10.07 -0.37
C VAL A 147 10.77 10.90 -1.65
N PHE A 148 11.92 11.47 -1.91
CA PHE A 148 12.24 12.15 -3.15
C PHE A 148 13.04 11.21 -4.03
N HIS A 149 12.52 10.90 -5.22
CA HIS A 149 13.20 10.11 -6.25
C HIS A 149 13.72 11.04 -7.35
N TYR A 150 14.89 10.76 -7.88
CA TYR A 150 15.46 11.54 -8.98
C TYR A 150 16.28 10.67 -9.94
N ASN A 151 16.36 11.12 -11.18
CA ASN A 151 17.15 10.51 -12.24
C ASN A 151 18.55 11.12 -12.24
N LYS A 152 19.55 10.34 -11.78
CA LYS A 152 20.95 10.77 -11.69
C LYS A 152 21.55 11.10 -13.06
N ASP A 153 21.16 10.38 -14.09
CA ASP A 153 21.67 10.59 -15.44
C ASP A 153 21.11 11.89 -16.03
N ALA A 154 19.83 12.20 -15.76
CA ALA A 154 19.22 13.47 -16.11
C ALA A 154 19.88 14.64 -15.36
N PHE A 155 20.20 14.47 -14.07
CA PHE A 155 20.93 15.46 -13.28
C PHE A 155 22.28 15.76 -13.93
N LYS A 156 23.07 14.74 -14.22
CA LYS A 156 24.35 14.88 -14.87
C LYS A 156 24.24 15.59 -16.23
N ALA A 157 23.27 15.23 -17.05
CA ALA A 157 23.02 15.87 -18.34
C ALA A 157 22.62 17.35 -18.21
N ALA A 158 21.96 17.72 -17.09
CA ALA A 158 21.59 19.10 -16.77
C ALA A 158 22.69 19.91 -16.05
N GLY A 159 23.89 19.34 -15.88
CA GLY A 159 25.01 19.98 -15.16
C GLY A 159 24.82 20.01 -13.63
N LEU A 160 23.91 19.19 -13.12
CA LEU A 160 23.70 19.03 -11.67
C LEU A 160 24.56 17.87 -11.14
N ASP A 161 24.96 17.98 -9.87
CA ASP A 161 25.67 16.89 -9.18
C ASP A 161 24.70 15.71 -8.90
N PRO A 162 24.91 14.53 -9.50
CA PRO A 162 24.03 13.37 -9.33
C PRO A 162 24.05 12.78 -7.92
N ASP A 163 25.01 13.15 -7.07
CA ASP A 163 25.15 12.65 -5.71
C ASP A 163 24.71 13.67 -4.65
N LYS A 164 24.22 14.84 -5.10
CA LYS A 164 23.67 15.90 -4.24
C LYS A 164 22.22 16.22 -4.63
N PRO A 165 21.26 15.39 -4.22
CA PRO A 165 19.84 15.66 -4.45
C PRO A 165 19.41 16.93 -3.72
N PRO A 166 18.41 17.65 -4.23
CA PRO A 166 17.80 18.78 -3.53
C PRO A 166 17.18 18.32 -2.20
N THR A 167 17.43 19.09 -1.15
CA THR A 167 16.95 18.85 0.22
C THR A 167 15.90 19.85 0.68
N THR A 168 15.73 20.93 -0.08
CA THR A 168 14.73 21.98 0.19
C THR A 168 13.87 22.25 -1.05
N TRP A 169 12.65 22.75 -0.86
CA TRP A 169 11.75 23.09 -1.97
C TRP A 169 12.33 24.15 -2.93
N PRO A 170 13.05 25.20 -2.46
CA PRO A 170 13.77 26.10 -3.37
C PRO A 170 14.84 25.40 -4.21
N GLU A 171 15.52 24.38 -3.66
CA GLU A 171 16.48 23.58 -4.42
C GLU A 171 15.80 22.70 -5.46
N VAL A 172 14.64 22.11 -5.14
CA VAL A 172 13.82 21.38 -6.13
C VAL A 172 13.45 22.28 -7.29
N ALA A 173 13.02 23.51 -7.02
CA ALA A 173 12.67 24.47 -8.08
C ALA A 173 13.88 24.83 -8.95
N ARG A 174 15.06 25.05 -8.37
CA ARG A 174 16.31 25.31 -9.13
C ARG A 174 16.71 24.11 -9.97
N ALA A 175 16.70 22.90 -9.39
CA ALA A 175 17.01 21.68 -10.13
C ALA A 175 16.02 21.46 -11.30
N ALA A 176 14.72 21.68 -11.04
CA ALA A 176 13.69 21.62 -12.09
C ALA A 176 13.93 22.62 -13.22
N ALA A 177 14.37 23.84 -12.90
CA ALA A 177 14.73 24.85 -13.92
C ALA A 177 15.94 24.39 -14.78
N SER A 178 16.98 23.85 -14.17
CA SER A 178 18.14 23.30 -14.90
C SER A 178 17.75 22.12 -15.79
N LEU A 179 16.93 21.20 -15.28
CA LEU A 179 16.39 20.07 -16.05
C LEU A 179 15.53 20.54 -17.24
N LYS A 180 14.70 21.57 -17.05
CA LYS A 180 13.91 22.16 -18.13
C LYS A 180 14.80 22.78 -19.22
N ILE A 181 15.84 23.51 -18.83
CA ILE A 181 16.81 24.09 -19.76
C ILE A 181 17.53 22.98 -20.54
N ALA A 182 17.83 21.85 -19.89
CA ALA A 182 18.40 20.66 -20.52
C ALA A 182 17.42 19.88 -21.41
N GLY A 183 16.19 20.35 -21.57
CA GLY A 183 15.19 19.78 -22.47
C GLY A 183 14.19 18.79 -21.85
N HIS A 184 14.20 18.60 -20.52
CA HIS A 184 13.22 17.76 -19.87
C HIS A 184 11.84 18.40 -19.87
N LYS A 185 10.84 17.73 -20.47
CA LYS A 185 9.45 18.20 -20.52
C LYS A 185 8.69 18.03 -19.21
N CYS A 186 9.16 17.13 -18.35
CA CYS A 186 8.64 16.89 -17.02
C CYS A 186 9.81 16.91 -16.00
N PRO A 187 10.28 18.10 -15.57
CA PRO A 187 11.37 18.19 -14.61
C PRO A 187 11.00 17.60 -13.25
N PHE A 188 9.80 17.89 -12.75
CA PHE A 188 9.30 17.42 -11.47
C PHE A 188 7.81 17.03 -11.53
N THR A 189 7.44 15.97 -10.84
CA THR A 189 6.06 15.53 -10.62
C THR A 189 5.88 15.05 -9.18
N THR A 190 4.67 14.59 -8.82
CA THR A 190 4.36 14.00 -7.52
C THR A 190 3.29 12.92 -7.67
N SER A 191 3.40 11.85 -6.90
CA SER A 191 2.35 10.85 -6.69
C SER A 191 1.66 11.09 -5.35
N TRP A 192 0.43 10.59 -5.17
CA TRP A 192 -0.28 10.59 -3.89
C TRP A 192 -0.32 11.98 -3.23
N GLN A 193 -0.86 12.94 -3.95
CA GLN A 193 -0.73 14.38 -3.65
C GLN A 193 -1.12 14.77 -2.22
N SER A 194 -2.25 14.26 -1.70
CA SER A 194 -2.67 14.56 -0.32
C SER A 194 -1.66 14.01 0.69
N TRP A 195 -1.22 12.78 0.50
CA TRP A 195 -0.27 12.14 1.37
C TRP A 195 1.13 12.78 1.30
N THR A 196 1.65 13.04 0.09
CA THR A 196 3.02 13.57 -0.09
C THR A 196 3.11 15.06 0.19
N GLN A 197 2.12 15.86 -0.28
CA GLN A 197 2.21 17.32 -0.29
C GLN A 197 1.44 17.99 0.86
N LEU A 198 0.64 17.25 1.61
CA LEU A 198 -0.06 17.77 2.79
C LEU A 198 0.31 17.00 4.06
N GLU A 199 -0.01 15.73 4.15
CA GLU A 199 0.18 14.94 5.37
C GLU A 199 1.67 14.75 5.72
N SER A 200 2.48 14.24 4.79
CA SER A 200 3.92 14.05 5.00
C SER A 200 4.67 15.38 5.04
N PHE A 201 4.24 16.37 4.28
CA PHE A 201 4.76 17.73 4.38
C PHE A 201 4.51 18.32 5.78
N SER A 202 3.31 18.17 6.32
CA SER A 202 2.98 18.60 7.69
C SER A 202 3.85 17.90 8.73
N ALA A 203 3.99 16.56 8.62
CA ALA A 203 4.82 15.78 9.53
C ALA A 203 6.29 16.21 9.46
N TRP A 204 6.82 16.47 8.27
CA TRP A 204 8.19 16.90 8.07
C TRP A 204 8.48 18.28 8.67
N HIS A 205 7.46 19.13 8.75
CA HIS A 205 7.53 20.46 9.38
C HIS A 205 7.03 20.48 10.84
N ASN A 206 6.76 19.30 11.42
CA ASN A 206 6.25 19.16 12.78
C ASN A 206 4.98 19.99 13.04
N VAL A 207 4.05 19.99 12.11
CA VAL A 207 2.74 20.65 12.25
C VAL A 207 1.62 19.63 12.04
N GLU A 208 0.51 19.80 12.74
CA GLU A 208 -0.69 18.98 12.51
C GLU A 208 -1.34 19.37 11.18
N PHE A 209 -1.80 18.39 10.40
CA PHE A 209 -2.64 18.61 9.23
C PHE A 209 -4.14 18.51 9.56
N ALA A 210 -4.46 18.00 10.75
CA ALA A 210 -5.82 17.93 11.27
C ALA A 210 -5.82 18.09 12.79
N THR A 211 -6.89 18.66 13.34
CA THR A 211 -7.06 18.84 14.79
C THR A 211 -7.11 17.50 15.52
N LYS A 212 -7.03 17.54 16.85
CA LYS A 212 -7.16 16.36 17.73
C LYS A 212 -6.12 15.29 17.44
N ASN A 213 -4.85 15.71 17.42
CA ASN A 213 -3.73 14.82 17.14
C ASN A 213 -3.94 14.09 15.80
N ASN A 214 -4.14 14.87 14.73
CA ASN A 214 -4.41 14.36 13.37
C ASN A 214 -5.57 13.35 13.31
N GLY A 215 -6.59 13.51 14.15
CA GLY A 215 -7.79 12.68 14.14
C GLY A 215 -7.80 11.50 15.12
N PHE A 216 -6.67 11.21 15.77
CA PHE A 216 -6.60 10.08 16.70
C PHE A 216 -7.40 10.29 18.01
N ASN A 217 -7.69 11.54 18.38
CA ASN A 217 -8.37 11.86 19.64
C ASN A 217 -9.86 12.20 19.49
N GLY A 218 -10.48 11.96 18.34
CA GLY A 218 -11.93 12.13 18.17
C GLY A 218 -12.42 12.21 16.73
N LEU A 219 -13.68 11.85 16.54
CA LEU A 219 -14.34 11.81 15.21
C LEU A 219 -14.79 13.19 14.71
N ASP A 220 -14.78 14.21 15.56
CA ASP A 220 -15.09 15.59 15.22
C ASP A 220 -13.85 16.41 14.80
N THR A 221 -12.87 15.70 14.30
CA THR A 221 -11.64 16.25 13.71
C THR A 221 -11.94 17.13 12.50
N ARG A 222 -11.17 18.21 12.35
CA ARG A 222 -11.22 19.12 11.21
C ARG A 222 -9.84 19.20 10.56
N LEU A 223 -9.79 19.33 9.25
CA LEU A 223 -8.55 19.60 8.54
C LEU A 223 -7.96 20.96 8.98
N ALA A 224 -6.64 21.03 9.06
CA ALA A 224 -5.86 22.22 9.43
C ALA A 224 -4.78 22.51 8.36
N VAL A 225 -5.17 22.42 7.08
CA VAL A 225 -4.27 22.57 5.91
C VAL A 225 -4.33 23.96 5.27
N ASP A 226 -4.97 24.92 5.92
CA ASP A 226 -5.11 26.31 5.49
C ASP A 226 -4.14 27.28 6.21
N THR A 227 -3.13 26.73 6.89
CA THR A 227 -2.12 27.56 7.56
C THR A 227 -1.22 28.27 6.54
N PRO A 228 -0.57 29.39 6.93
CA PRO A 228 0.37 30.08 6.04
C PRO A 228 1.48 29.19 5.46
N LEU A 229 1.88 28.15 6.19
CA LEU A 229 2.86 27.16 5.73
C LEU A 229 2.31 26.36 4.54
N HIS A 230 1.14 25.76 4.71
CA HIS A 230 0.49 24.97 3.65
C HIS A 230 0.14 25.82 2.42
N VAL A 231 -0.42 27.02 2.64
CA VAL A 231 -0.75 27.94 1.54
C VAL A 231 0.49 28.29 0.73
N ARG A 232 1.61 28.65 1.39
CA ARG A 232 2.88 28.93 0.69
C ARG A 232 3.38 27.72 -0.09
N HIS A 233 3.31 26.52 0.50
CA HIS A 233 3.76 25.30 -0.18
C HIS A 233 2.96 25.02 -1.46
N ILE A 234 1.64 25.05 -1.37
CA ILE A 234 0.77 24.83 -2.54
C ILE A 234 0.94 25.95 -3.57
N GLN A 235 1.11 27.21 -3.13
CA GLN A 235 1.40 28.32 -4.04
C GLN A 235 2.72 28.12 -4.77
N ASN A 236 3.76 27.62 -4.10
CA ASN A 236 5.04 27.30 -4.73
C ASN A 236 4.88 26.21 -5.81
N LEU A 237 4.13 25.14 -5.54
CA LEU A 237 3.83 24.12 -6.54
C LEU A 237 3.03 24.70 -7.71
N ALA A 238 2.05 25.56 -7.46
CA ALA A 238 1.29 26.23 -8.50
C ALA A 238 2.18 27.14 -9.37
N ASN A 239 3.07 27.91 -8.77
CA ASN A 239 4.04 28.75 -9.47
C ASN A 239 5.00 27.90 -10.31
N MET A 240 5.47 26.77 -9.78
CA MET A 240 6.30 25.82 -10.54
C MET A 240 5.53 25.23 -11.72
N ALA A 241 4.25 24.93 -11.55
CA ALA A 241 3.40 24.43 -12.64
C ALA A 241 3.22 25.46 -13.75
N GLN A 242 2.95 26.74 -13.42
CA GLN A 242 2.87 27.83 -14.38
C GLN A 242 4.16 28.01 -15.17
N GLN A 243 5.30 27.77 -14.53
CA GLN A 243 6.61 27.83 -15.16
C GLN A 243 7.00 26.55 -15.92
N GLY A 244 6.16 25.51 -15.91
CA GLY A 244 6.45 24.19 -16.51
C GLY A 244 7.59 23.44 -15.80
N LEU A 245 7.84 23.75 -14.54
CA LEU A 245 8.82 23.06 -13.68
C LEU A 245 8.20 21.87 -12.94
N PHE A 246 6.91 21.96 -12.63
CA PHE A 246 6.07 20.91 -12.08
C PHE A 246 5.02 20.51 -13.10
N VAL A 247 4.86 19.20 -13.32
CA VAL A 247 3.87 18.65 -14.27
C VAL A 247 2.99 17.65 -13.54
N TYR A 248 1.72 17.97 -13.41
CA TYR A 248 0.73 17.05 -12.82
C TYR A 248 0.47 15.87 -13.76
N LYS A 249 0.65 14.66 -13.27
CA LYS A 249 0.53 13.40 -14.05
C LYS A 249 -0.64 12.50 -13.61
N GLY A 250 -1.61 13.06 -12.91
CA GLY A 250 -2.80 12.33 -12.50
C GLY A 250 -2.86 12.03 -11.01
N ARG A 251 -3.95 11.40 -10.59
CA ARG A 251 -4.24 11.07 -9.18
C ARG A 251 -3.50 9.81 -8.72
N ASN A 252 -3.43 9.63 -7.41
CA ASN A 252 -2.84 8.46 -6.77
C ASN A 252 -1.43 8.20 -7.28
N ASN A 253 -1.14 6.98 -7.72
CA ASN A 253 0.16 6.56 -8.24
C ASN A 253 0.35 6.77 -9.76
N SER A 254 -0.51 7.56 -10.42
CA SER A 254 -0.43 7.75 -11.88
C SER A 254 0.91 8.33 -12.35
N ALA A 255 1.57 9.14 -11.52
CA ALA A 255 2.87 9.71 -11.84
C ALA A 255 4.04 8.69 -11.75
N ASP A 256 3.87 7.56 -11.07
CA ASP A 256 4.95 6.59 -10.85
C ASP A 256 5.51 6.04 -12.17
N ALA A 257 4.64 5.69 -13.10
CA ALA A 257 5.06 5.17 -14.41
C ALA A 257 5.85 6.20 -15.23
N THR A 258 5.52 7.49 -15.11
CA THR A 258 6.22 8.55 -15.83
C THR A 258 7.64 8.80 -15.29
N PHE A 259 7.85 8.59 -14.00
CA PHE A 259 9.20 8.61 -13.43
C PHE A 259 9.98 7.35 -13.82
N VAL A 260 9.39 6.16 -13.67
CA VAL A 260 10.05 4.88 -14.01
C VAL A 260 10.48 4.82 -15.49
N SER A 261 9.69 5.38 -16.39
CA SER A 261 10.02 5.48 -17.82
C SER A 261 11.11 6.52 -18.13
N GLY A 262 11.43 7.43 -17.20
CA GLY A 262 12.35 8.56 -17.42
C GLY A 262 11.70 9.77 -18.08
N GLU A 263 10.38 9.78 -18.30
CA GLU A 263 9.63 10.95 -18.80
C GLU A 263 9.75 12.12 -17.82
N CYS A 264 9.58 11.85 -16.51
CA CYS A 264 9.79 12.82 -15.46
C CYS A 264 11.15 12.58 -14.77
N ALA A 265 11.92 13.65 -14.55
CA ALA A 265 13.27 13.56 -14.00
C ALA A 265 13.30 13.49 -12.47
N MET A 266 12.31 14.05 -11.79
CA MET A 266 12.16 14.02 -10.34
C MET A 266 10.71 13.72 -9.95
N THR A 267 10.52 13.05 -8.81
CA THR A 267 9.18 12.86 -8.22
C THR A 267 9.25 12.72 -6.71
N THR A 268 8.23 13.22 -6.02
CA THR A 268 7.94 12.82 -4.64
C THR A 268 6.88 11.73 -4.65
N GLY A 269 7.07 10.70 -3.84
CA GLY A 269 6.15 9.56 -3.80
C GLY A 269 6.55 8.51 -2.78
N SER A 270 5.98 7.35 -2.91
CA SER A 270 6.21 6.22 -2.01
C SER A 270 7.61 5.64 -2.13
N SER A 271 8.23 5.27 -1.02
CA SER A 271 9.45 4.46 -0.97
C SER A 271 9.29 3.11 -1.71
N ALA A 272 8.06 2.59 -1.81
CA ALA A 272 7.76 1.36 -2.57
C ALA A 272 8.07 1.46 -4.06
N LEU A 273 8.10 2.69 -4.62
CA LEU A 273 8.47 2.91 -6.02
C LEU A 273 9.90 2.48 -6.35
N TYR A 274 10.80 2.47 -5.36
CA TYR A 274 12.21 2.12 -5.53
C TYR A 274 12.41 0.77 -6.23
N GLY A 275 11.62 -0.24 -5.88
CA GLY A 275 11.70 -1.55 -6.50
C GLY A 275 11.42 -1.53 -8.01
N ALA A 276 10.41 -0.75 -8.44
CA ALA A 276 10.08 -0.58 -9.85
C ALA A 276 11.16 0.22 -10.60
N VAL A 277 11.67 1.28 -9.98
CA VAL A 277 12.79 2.08 -10.52
C VAL A 277 14.01 1.20 -10.76
N LYS A 278 14.43 0.44 -9.74
CA LYS A 278 15.62 -0.42 -9.83
C LYS A 278 15.53 -1.47 -10.95
N ARG A 279 14.34 -1.99 -11.26
CA ARG A 279 14.17 -3.07 -12.24
C ARG A 279 13.83 -2.60 -13.63
N ASN A 280 13.04 -1.52 -13.75
CA ASN A 280 12.40 -1.17 -15.01
C ASN A 280 12.94 0.13 -15.62
N SER A 281 13.63 0.97 -14.83
CA SER A 281 14.20 2.20 -15.36
C SER A 281 15.47 1.91 -16.16
N LYS A 282 15.66 2.68 -17.22
CA LYS A 282 16.88 2.66 -18.07
C LYS A 282 17.92 3.69 -17.63
N PHE A 283 17.74 4.25 -16.44
CA PHE A 283 18.61 5.26 -15.85
C PHE A 283 18.99 4.88 -14.42
N THR A 284 20.02 5.51 -13.89
CA THR A 284 20.43 5.36 -12.50
C THR A 284 19.50 6.18 -11.59
N GLY A 285 18.66 5.49 -10.82
CA GLY A 285 17.76 6.12 -9.86
C GLY A 285 18.48 6.53 -8.58
N GLY A 286 18.22 7.74 -8.11
CA GLY A 286 18.58 8.24 -6.78
C GLY A 286 17.38 8.37 -5.89
N ILE A 287 17.59 8.29 -4.58
CA ILE A 287 16.56 8.48 -3.55
C ILE A 287 17.11 9.38 -2.44
N SER A 288 16.25 10.24 -1.91
CA SER A 288 16.56 11.17 -0.81
C SER A 288 15.34 11.34 0.08
N THR A 289 15.52 12.03 1.20
CA THR A 289 14.41 12.47 2.06
C THR A 289 13.48 13.40 1.30
N LEU A 290 12.24 13.55 1.80
CA LEU A 290 11.33 14.58 1.30
C LEU A 290 11.99 15.96 1.51
N PRO A 291 11.89 16.90 0.55
CA PRO A 291 12.41 18.26 0.72
C PRO A 291 11.76 19.01 1.86
N TYR A 292 12.58 19.81 2.56
CA TYR A 292 12.13 20.68 3.65
C TYR A 292 11.77 22.07 3.17
#